data_de1255bd2d6574b977b1009c38ae07d7
#
_entry.id   de1255bd2d6574b977b1009c38ae07d7
#
_cell.length_a   1.000
_cell.length_b   1.000
_cell.length_c   1.000
_cell.angle_alpha   90.00
_cell.angle_beta   90.00
_cell.angle_gamma   90.00
#
_symmetry.space_group_name_H-M   'P 1'
#
loop_
_entity.id
_entity.type
_entity.pdbx_description
1 polymer ?
#
loop_
_entity_poly.entity_id
_entity_poly.type
_entity_poly.pdbx_seq_one_letter_code
_entity_poly.pdbx_strand_id
1 'polypeptide(L)'
;YAVSEIAASVQQQWRAPQVFAELSLPPANPYIPGSLELLAETGDVPQLLTKSDSLTAWHFPDTRFGVPKAHIIAALETTAMDSPEMAAAVKLYLAYIEDQLGASVYPASEAGLEFSLQPSNKGFSLVIGGYSDRQSALLGDILEALKTPQWDQARFDRIQQTMVRELNNFQREYPFRQVVASLYSMIKGQWTPLQKATAVNQLSMSELAELVENLSANLQLKVLISGNHSADSAKEIVASLSSWTELKASQPSQSVVKLQRTNQKQYRAQMPVDHSDAAYMFYIQGRNDSLAERAHMLMIGEMLSAPFYTSLRTEKQLGYVVAAFANNHLRVPGLALLAQSSSVDEQALRSEFNQFLSGYSDQVVLLNDADLSRYKTSVLSNLQETPKNLAELNSRFMESVGLGYRNFDFRDQLADEVSRVTLSSLSSAYSAVVLNDIRALSVETVAPDQKNTAIDLRKQGSVYQYDF
;
A
#
# COMPACT_ATOMS: atom_id res chain seq x y z
N TYR A 1 51.60 -12.72 -16.26
CA TYR A 1 51.68 -11.57 -15.35
C TYR A 1 53.15 -11.39 -14.99
N ALA A 2 53.73 -10.25 -15.32
CA ALA A 2 55.06 -9.89 -14.84
C ALA A 2 54.93 -9.24 -13.45
N VAL A 3 55.54 -9.78 -12.45
CA VAL A 3 55.62 -9.16 -11.13
C VAL A 3 56.64 -8.02 -11.25
N SER A 4 56.19 -6.77 -11.21
CA SER A 4 57.07 -5.60 -11.13
C SER A 4 57.16 -5.16 -9.67
N GLU A 5 58.38 -5.00 -9.18
CA GLU A 5 58.62 -4.37 -7.87
C GLU A 5 58.27 -2.92 -7.91
N ILE A 6 57.52 -2.46 -6.89
CA ILE A 6 57.21 -1.04 -6.71
C ILE A 6 58.49 -0.32 -6.30
N ALA A 7 58.86 0.73 -7.03
CA ALA A 7 60.08 1.49 -6.76
C ALA A 7 60.11 2.00 -5.29
N ALA A 8 61.30 1.89 -4.67
CA ALA A 8 61.46 2.27 -3.27
C ALA A 8 61.06 3.72 -2.96
N SER A 9 61.22 4.63 -3.92
CA SER A 9 60.78 6.03 -3.83
C SER A 9 59.23 6.15 -3.72
N VAL A 10 58.48 5.33 -4.44
CA VAL A 10 57.02 5.30 -4.36
C VAL A 10 56.53 4.68 -3.03
N GLN A 11 57.22 3.61 -2.57
CA GLN A 11 56.94 3.03 -1.26
C GLN A 11 57.23 4.03 -0.12
N GLN A 12 58.30 4.86 -0.27
CA GLN A 12 58.66 5.90 0.71
C GLN A 12 57.61 7.03 0.71
N GLN A 13 57.11 7.45 -0.43
CA GLN A 13 56.00 8.41 -0.55
C GLN A 13 54.71 7.92 0.14
N TRP A 14 54.39 6.64 -0.01
CA TRP A 14 53.19 6.06 0.65
C TRP A 14 53.38 5.93 2.17
N ARG A 15 54.62 5.74 2.66
CA ARG A 15 54.89 5.67 4.10
C ARG A 15 54.95 7.02 4.79
N ALA A 16 55.14 8.11 4.02
CA ALA A 16 55.10 9.46 4.50
C ALA A 16 54.16 10.29 3.63
N PRO A 17 52.83 10.03 3.71
CA PRO A 17 51.86 10.73 2.90
C PRO A 17 51.86 12.21 3.24
N GLN A 18 51.74 13.03 2.21
CA GLN A 18 51.52 14.48 2.41
C GLN A 18 50.20 14.67 3.17
N VAL A 19 50.25 15.47 4.23
CA VAL A 19 49.04 15.89 4.94
C VAL A 19 48.43 17.04 4.14
N PHE A 20 47.24 16.81 3.60
CA PHE A 20 46.42 17.83 2.94
C PHE A 20 45.48 18.42 3.98
N ALA A 21 45.56 19.74 4.18
CA ALA A 21 44.72 20.44 5.17
C ALA A 21 43.21 20.36 4.86
N GLU A 22 42.88 20.13 3.58
CA GLU A 22 41.52 19.97 3.11
C GLU A 22 40.95 18.55 3.34
N LEU A 23 41.80 17.56 3.69
CA LEU A 23 41.35 16.18 3.97
C LEU A 23 41.13 16.05 5.48
N SER A 24 39.88 15.82 5.84
CA SER A 24 39.49 15.46 7.19
C SER A 24 38.79 14.08 7.21
N LEU A 25 38.86 13.41 8.33
CA LEU A 25 38.02 12.23 8.54
C LEU A 25 36.57 12.65 8.56
N PRO A 26 35.65 11.82 8.02
CA PRO A 26 34.23 12.04 8.20
C PRO A 26 33.89 12.24 9.69
N PRO A 27 32.89 13.08 10.02
CA PRO A 27 32.41 13.16 11.40
C PRO A 27 31.94 11.81 11.89
N ALA A 28 32.00 11.60 13.20
CA ALA A 28 31.48 10.37 13.81
C ALA A 28 29.97 10.22 13.47
N ASN A 29 29.57 9.04 13.08
CA ASN A 29 28.16 8.76 12.76
C ASN A 29 27.30 8.84 14.04
N PRO A 30 26.35 9.81 14.13
CA PRO A 30 25.55 10.01 15.34
C PRO A 30 24.50 8.93 15.57
N TYR A 31 24.23 8.09 14.58
CA TYR A 31 23.19 7.08 14.62
C TYR A 31 23.70 5.69 15.04
N ILE A 32 25.00 5.51 15.25
CA ILE A 32 25.52 4.25 15.78
C ILE A 32 24.91 4.01 17.17
N PRO A 33 24.25 2.85 17.39
CA PRO A 33 23.61 2.57 18.66
C PRO A 33 24.65 2.46 19.79
N GLY A 34 24.39 3.14 20.89
CA GLY A 34 25.19 3.04 22.11
C GLY A 34 24.75 1.89 23.02
N SER A 35 23.51 1.43 22.89
CA SER A 35 22.94 0.29 23.60
C SER A 35 22.23 -0.66 22.66
N LEU A 36 22.45 -1.96 22.85
CA LEU A 36 21.79 -3.06 22.15
C LEU A 36 21.04 -3.98 23.13
N GLU A 37 20.74 -3.48 24.33
CA GLU A 37 20.03 -4.23 25.34
C GLU A 37 18.59 -4.50 24.91
N LEU A 38 18.12 -5.72 25.16
CA LEU A 38 16.74 -6.12 24.91
C LEU A 38 15.87 -5.79 26.13
N LEU A 39 14.67 -5.31 25.86
CA LEU A 39 13.65 -5.19 26.91
C LEU A 39 13.28 -6.56 27.45
N ALA A 40 12.91 -6.60 28.74
CA ALA A 40 12.39 -7.80 29.37
C ALA A 40 10.90 -8.04 29.08
N GLU A 41 10.18 -7.02 28.64
CA GLU A 41 8.73 -7.04 28.41
C GLU A 41 8.40 -7.47 26.98
N THR A 42 7.41 -8.36 26.84
CA THR A 42 6.80 -8.72 25.58
C THR A 42 5.28 -8.70 25.76
N GLY A 43 4.60 -7.91 24.93
CA GLY A 43 3.13 -7.85 24.90
C GLY A 43 2.54 -8.91 23.98
N ASP A 44 1.26 -9.21 24.16
CA ASP A 44 0.50 -10.07 23.25
C ASP A 44 -0.13 -9.27 22.10
N VAL A 45 -0.63 -8.08 22.40
CA VAL A 45 -1.25 -7.14 21.46
C VAL A 45 -0.85 -5.71 21.79
N PRO A 46 -0.91 -4.78 20.82
CA PRO A 46 -0.66 -3.36 21.08
C PRO A 46 -1.58 -2.78 22.15
N GLN A 47 -0.98 -2.11 23.12
CA GLN A 47 -1.69 -1.43 24.20
C GLN A 47 -1.90 0.04 23.87
N LEU A 48 -3.08 0.57 24.20
CA LEU A 48 -3.38 1.99 23.99
C LEU A 48 -2.54 2.84 24.96
N LEU A 49 -1.67 3.71 24.43
CA LEU A 49 -0.89 4.68 25.21
C LEU A 49 -1.68 5.96 25.49
N THR A 50 -2.31 6.49 24.45
CA THR A 50 -3.11 7.71 24.56
C THR A 50 -4.14 7.77 23.46
N LYS A 51 -5.25 8.46 23.74
CA LYS A 51 -6.32 8.71 22.79
C LYS A 51 -6.97 10.06 23.06
N SER A 52 -7.07 10.85 22.01
CA SER A 52 -7.89 12.06 21.92
C SER A 52 -8.60 12.08 20.57
N ASP A 53 -9.34 13.15 20.26
CA ASP A 53 -10.00 13.32 18.97
C ASP A 53 -9.02 13.52 17.80
N SER A 54 -7.78 13.94 18.10
CA SER A 54 -6.75 14.20 17.08
C SER A 54 -5.55 13.26 17.14
N LEU A 55 -5.45 12.41 18.18
CA LEU A 55 -4.31 11.52 18.40
C LEU A 55 -4.76 10.18 18.95
N THR A 56 -4.33 9.10 18.32
CA THR A 56 -4.39 7.76 18.91
C THR A 56 -3.02 7.10 18.79
N ALA A 57 -2.47 6.64 19.92
CA ALA A 57 -1.17 5.98 19.91
C ALA A 57 -1.23 4.65 20.67
N TRP A 58 -0.57 3.65 20.12
CA TRP A 58 -0.41 2.32 20.66
C TRP A 58 1.07 1.99 20.86
N HIS A 59 1.34 1.20 21.87
CA HIS A 59 2.65 0.64 22.16
C HIS A 59 2.59 -0.88 22.21
N PHE A 60 3.57 -1.50 21.57
CA PHE A 60 3.71 -2.94 21.53
C PHE A 60 5.17 -3.34 21.78
N PRO A 61 5.56 -3.54 23.07
CA PRO A 61 6.88 -4.06 23.38
C PRO A 61 6.99 -5.50 22.86
N ASP A 62 7.98 -5.78 22.04
CA ASP A 62 8.16 -7.10 21.44
C ASP A 62 9.63 -7.47 21.31
N THR A 63 10.02 -8.52 22.00
CA THR A 63 11.36 -9.09 21.95
C THR A 63 11.40 -10.51 21.41
N ARG A 64 10.28 -11.02 20.86
CA ARG A 64 10.17 -12.40 20.33
C ARG A 64 11.19 -12.71 19.25
N PHE A 65 11.59 -11.71 18.48
CA PHE A 65 12.58 -11.89 17.42
C PHE A 65 14.03 -11.82 17.90
N GLY A 66 14.27 -11.54 19.20
CA GLY A 66 15.61 -11.52 19.82
C GLY A 66 16.56 -10.45 19.25
N VAL A 67 16.02 -9.33 18.77
CA VAL A 67 16.80 -8.23 18.17
C VAL A 67 16.44 -6.89 18.84
N PRO A 68 17.44 -6.01 19.11
CA PRO A 68 17.19 -4.69 19.72
C PRO A 68 16.69 -3.69 18.66
N LYS A 69 15.67 -4.10 17.89
CA LYS A 69 15.06 -3.32 16.82
C LYS A 69 13.63 -2.93 17.18
N ALA A 70 13.19 -1.83 16.60
CA ALA A 70 11.85 -1.31 16.78
C ALA A 70 11.31 -0.68 15.50
N HIS A 71 10.00 -0.43 15.45
CA HIS A 71 9.37 0.40 14.43
C HIS A 71 8.53 1.50 15.07
N ILE A 72 8.62 2.68 14.49
CA ILE A 72 7.72 3.81 14.70
C ILE A 72 6.91 3.96 13.42
N ILE A 73 5.61 3.80 13.49
CA ILE A 73 4.69 3.95 12.35
C ILE A 73 3.72 5.05 12.71
N ALA A 74 3.81 6.18 12.04
CA ALA A 74 2.96 7.35 12.23
C ALA A 74 2.15 7.63 10.96
N ALA A 75 0.82 7.51 11.03
CA ALA A 75 -0.09 7.91 9.98
C ALA A 75 -0.62 9.32 10.29
N LEU A 76 -0.34 10.25 9.40
CA LEU A 76 -0.76 11.65 9.47
C LEU A 76 -1.90 11.82 8.47
N GLU A 77 -3.12 11.92 9.00
CA GLU A 77 -4.35 11.90 8.22
C GLU A 77 -5.03 13.28 8.24
N THR A 78 -5.64 13.67 7.12
CA THR A 78 -6.36 14.94 6.95
C THR A 78 -7.58 14.77 6.06
N THR A 79 -8.55 15.66 6.20
CA THR A 79 -9.71 15.76 5.29
C THR A 79 -9.39 16.49 3.99
N ALA A 80 -8.20 17.11 3.86
CA ALA A 80 -7.83 17.92 2.70
C ALA A 80 -7.44 17.10 1.44
N MET A 81 -7.39 15.76 1.52
CA MET A 81 -7.00 14.88 0.39
C MET A 81 -8.11 14.67 -0.65
N ASP A 82 -8.79 15.72 -1.06
CA ASP A 82 -10.00 15.68 -1.87
C ASP A 82 -9.80 16.03 -3.35
N SER A 83 -8.56 16.37 -3.74
CA SER A 83 -8.21 16.80 -5.10
C SER A 83 -6.94 16.13 -5.63
N PRO A 84 -6.77 16.03 -6.96
CA PRO A 84 -5.53 15.53 -7.55
C PRO A 84 -4.33 16.46 -7.27
N GLU A 85 -4.59 17.76 -7.09
CA GLU A 85 -3.60 18.77 -6.74
C GLU A 85 -3.02 18.52 -5.36
N MET A 86 -3.86 18.25 -4.35
CA MET A 86 -3.41 17.91 -3.00
C MET A 86 -2.68 16.57 -2.98
N ALA A 87 -3.20 15.55 -3.67
CA ALA A 87 -2.53 14.26 -3.77
C ALA A 87 -1.16 14.36 -4.47
N ALA A 88 -1.04 15.22 -5.47
CA ALA A 88 0.20 15.52 -6.17
C ALA A 88 1.17 16.32 -5.28
N ALA A 89 0.66 17.34 -4.59
CA ALA A 89 1.43 18.17 -3.67
C ALA A 89 2.05 17.33 -2.54
N VAL A 90 1.26 16.48 -1.88
CA VAL A 90 1.78 15.58 -0.84
C VAL A 90 2.88 14.68 -1.38
N LYS A 91 2.66 14.05 -2.54
CA LYS A 91 3.69 13.18 -3.13
C LYS A 91 4.97 13.93 -3.48
N LEU A 92 4.84 15.13 -4.07
CA LEU A 92 5.98 15.97 -4.45
C LEU A 92 6.73 16.49 -3.22
N TYR A 93 6.00 16.91 -2.21
CA TYR A 93 6.56 17.38 -0.94
C TYR A 93 7.38 16.27 -0.25
N LEU A 94 6.82 15.06 -0.11
CA LEU A 94 7.54 13.97 0.53
C LEU A 94 8.83 13.61 -0.23
N ALA A 95 8.78 13.56 -1.55
CA ALA A 95 9.97 13.34 -2.38
C ALA A 95 11.00 14.48 -2.23
N TYR A 96 10.53 15.72 -2.07
CA TYR A 96 11.39 16.87 -1.80
C TYR A 96 12.10 16.75 -0.45
N ILE A 97 11.37 16.36 0.59
CA ILE A 97 11.93 16.16 1.94
C ILE A 97 12.93 14.98 1.97
N GLU A 98 12.60 13.87 1.32
CA GLU A 98 13.51 12.72 1.21
C GLU A 98 14.82 13.10 0.50
N ASP A 99 14.75 13.88 -0.58
CA ASP A 99 15.95 14.40 -1.27
C ASP A 99 16.74 15.40 -0.40
N GLN A 100 16.06 16.27 0.35
CA GLN A 100 16.69 17.20 1.30
C GLN A 100 17.44 16.45 2.39
N LEU A 101 16.86 15.42 2.93
CA LEU A 101 17.42 14.58 3.99
C LEU A 101 18.54 13.66 3.49
N GLY A 102 18.57 13.29 2.23
CA GLY A 102 19.37 12.17 1.70
C GLY A 102 20.82 12.15 2.17
N ALA A 103 21.53 13.30 2.12
CA ALA A 103 22.93 13.37 2.56
C ALA A 103 23.09 13.34 4.08
N SER A 104 22.16 13.96 4.83
CA SER A 104 22.26 14.08 6.30
C SER A 104 21.86 12.79 7.02
N VAL A 105 20.94 12.01 6.44
CA VAL A 105 20.47 10.76 7.04
C VAL A 105 21.11 9.51 6.44
N TYR A 106 21.95 9.62 5.41
CA TYR A 106 22.71 8.50 4.88
C TYR A 106 23.47 7.72 5.98
N PRO A 107 24.14 8.39 6.95
CA PRO A 107 24.77 7.70 8.06
C PRO A 107 23.78 6.86 8.92
N ALA A 108 22.50 7.19 8.94
CA ALA A 108 21.49 6.38 9.66
C ALA A 108 21.33 5.00 8.99
N SER A 109 21.29 4.93 7.66
CA SER A 109 21.23 3.66 6.95
C SER A 109 22.45 2.78 7.18
N GLU A 110 23.65 3.37 7.23
CA GLU A 110 24.89 2.68 7.55
C GLU A 110 24.89 2.12 9.00
N ALA A 111 24.16 2.80 9.90
CA ALA A 111 23.95 2.36 11.29
C ALA A 111 22.78 1.40 11.48
N GLY A 112 22.13 0.94 10.38
CA GLY A 112 21.01 0.00 10.41
C GLY A 112 19.67 0.62 10.81
N LEU A 113 19.48 1.92 10.58
CA LEU A 113 18.21 2.62 10.66
C LEU A 113 17.67 2.85 9.25
N GLU A 114 16.36 2.75 9.11
CA GLU A 114 15.64 3.00 7.86
C GLU A 114 14.45 3.92 8.13
N PHE A 115 14.10 4.77 7.17
CA PHE A 115 12.86 5.51 7.20
C PHE A 115 12.21 5.57 5.82
N SER A 116 10.92 5.81 5.80
CA SER A 116 10.18 6.09 4.58
C SER A 116 9.03 7.05 4.83
N LEU A 117 8.77 7.92 3.86
CA LEU A 117 7.63 8.83 3.80
C LEU A 117 6.71 8.39 2.67
N GLN A 118 5.52 7.88 2.99
CA GLN A 118 4.63 7.28 2.01
C GLN A 118 3.32 8.08 1.89
N PRO A 119 2.98 8.60 0.70
CA PRO A 119 1.69 9.26 0.50
C PRO A 119 0.55 8.25 0.61
N SER A 120 -0.57 8.68 1.17
CA SER A 120 -1.80 7.90 1.29
C SER A 120 -3.01 8.69 0.79
N ASN A 121 -4.17 8.05 0.71
CA ASN A 121 -5.41 8.74 0.34
C ASN A 121 -5.96 9.66 1.45
N LYS A 122 -5.39 9.60 2.64
CA LYS A 122 -5.77 10.44 3.79
C LYS A 122 -4.68 11.43 4.20
N GLY A 123 -3.54 11.46 3.52
CA GLY A 123 -2.38 12.26 3.89
C GLY A 123 -1.09 11.50 3.61
N PHE A 124 -0.31 11.17 4.64
CA PHE A 124 0.92 10.40 4.47
C PHE A 124 1.25 9.59 5.74
N SER A 125 2.19 8.68 5.62
CA SER A 125 2.76 7.98 6.76
C SER A 125 4.28 8.14 6.82
N LEU A 126 4.80 8.21 8.05
CA LEU A 126 6.20 8.11 8.38
C LEU A 126 6.44 6.73 9.03
N VAL A 127 7.39 5.99 8.51
CA VAL A 127 7.86 4.75 9.11
C VAL A 127 9.34 4.87 9.40
N ILE A 128 9.74 4.56 10.64
CA ILE A 128 11.15 4.42 11.03
C ILE A 128 11.33 2.99 11.52
N GLY A 129 12.37 2.30 11.05
CA GLY A 129 12.72 0.95 11.43
C GLY A 129 14.20 0.80 11.76
N GLY A 130 14.59 -0.30 12.40
CA GLY A 130 15.98 -0.61 12.72
C GLY A 130 16.28 -0.58 14.21
N TYR A 131 17.54 -0.36 14.59
CA TYR A 131 17.97 -0.32 16.00
C TYR A 131 17.27 0.77 16.80
N SER A 132 16.66 0.40 17.94
CA SER A 132 15.78 1.29 18.72
C SER A 132 16.51 2.50 19.32
N ASP A 133 17.77 2.34 19.74
CA ASP A 133 18.52 3.32 20.55
C ASP A 133 18.63 4.73 19.92
N ARG A 134 18.71 4.81 18.58
CA ARG A 134 18.89 6.09 17.84
C ARG A 134 17.69 6.51 17.00
N GLN A 135 16.56 5.83 17.10
CA GLN A 135 15.37 6.17 16.33
C GLN A 135 14.82 7.56 16.68
N SER A 136 14.89 7.98 17.94
CA SER A 136 14.44 9.30 18.36
C SER A 136 15.29 10.43 17.76
N ALA A 137 16.59 10.22 17.57
CA ALA A 137 17.46 11.19 16.90
C ALA A 137 17.06 11.33 15.42
N LEU A 138 16.95 10.21 14.72
CA LEU A 138 16.49 10.21 13.31
C LEU A 138 15.09 10.83 13.16
N LEU A 139 14.17 10.51 14.08
CA LEU A 139 12.84 11.13 14.10
C LEU A 139 12.94 12.66 14.22
N GLY A 140 13.80 13.16 15.11
CA GLY A 140 14.01 14.59 15.26
C GLY A 140 14.46 15.29 13.97
N ASP A 141 15.42 14.69 13.26
CA ASP A 141 15.92 15.23 11.99
C ASP A 141 14.85 15.22 10.90
N ILE A 142 14.04 14.15 10.81
CA ILE A 142 12.93 14.05 9.86
C ILE A 142 11.86 15.10 10.18
N LEU A 143 11.45 15.23 11.45
CA LEU A 143 10.42 16.18 11.86
C LEU A 143 10.86 17.64 11.63
N GLU A 144 12.14 17.95 11.85
CA GLU A 144 12.70 19.28 11.54
C GLU A 144 12.65 19.57 10.03
N ALA A 145 13.04 18.62 9.19
CA ALA A 145 12.97 18.78 7.74
C ALA A 145 11.52 18.94 7.23
N LEU A 146 10.57 18.19 7.81
CA LEU A 146 9.15 18.33 7.51
C LEU A 146 8.58 19.67 7.98
N LYS A 147 9.10 20.26 9.08
CA LYS A 147 8.59 21.51 9.64
C LYS A 147 9.18 22.72 8.93
N THR A 148 10.46 22.65 8.58
CA THR A 148 11.26 23.74 8.00
C THR A 148 11.91 23.31 6.69
N PRO A 149 11.12 23.07 5.61
CA PRO A 149 11.68 22.73 4.32
C PRO A 149 12.62 23.81 3.81
N GLN A 150 13.81 23.43 3.41
CA GLN A 150 14.76 24.35 2.80
C GLN A 150 14.46 24.47 1.31
N TRP A 151 13.56 25.38 0.95
CA TRP A 151 13.09 25.54 -0.42
C TRP A 151 14.21 26.02 -1.34
N ASP A 152 14.50 25.23 -2.37
CA ASP A 152 15.46 25.51 -3.44
C ASP A 152 14.81 25.23 -4.79
N GLN A 153 14.82 26.23 -5.69
CA GLN A 153 14.12 26.14 -6.97
C GLN A 153 14.71 25.06 -7.88
N ALA A 154 16.03 24.92 -7.93
CA ALA A 154 16.68 23.93 -8.79
C ALA A 154 16.38 22.49 -8.33
N ARG A 155 16.35 22.28 -7.02
CA ARG A 155 15.92 21.00 -6.43
C ARG A 155 14.46 20.70 -6.76
N PHE A 156 13.58 21.66 -6.55
CA PHE A 156 12.15 21.54 -6.86
C PHE A 156 11.94 21.15 -8.33
N ASP A 157 12.53 21.89 -9.27
CA ASP A 157 12.38 21.65 -10.70
C ASP A 157 12.85 20.25 -11.10
N ARG A 158 13.98 19.79 -10.55
CA ARG A 158 14.53 18.46 -10.81
C ARG A 158 13.60 17.34 -10.32
N ILE A 159 13.08 17.47 -9.11
CA ILE A 159 12.20 16.47 -8.51
C ILE A 159 10.86 16.46 -9.25
N GLN A 160 10.29 17.62 -9.51
CA GLN A 160 9.05 17.78 -10.28
C GLN A 160 9.15 17.12 -11.66
N GLN A 161 10.20 17.44 -12.43
CA GLN A 161 10.40 16.85 -13.76
C GLN A 161 10.59 15.34 -13.71
N THR A 162 11.29 14.83 -12.71
CA THR A 162 11.46 13.39 -12.53
C THR A 162 10.14 12.72 -12.22
N MET A 163 9.36 13.28 -11.30
CA MET A 163 8.05 12.73 -10.93
C MET A 163 7.04 12.77 -12.10
N VAL A 164 7.01 13.85 -12.88
CA VAL A 164 6.16 13.94 -14.08
C VAL A 164 6.53 12.86 -15.09
N ARG A 165 7.83 12.61 -15.31
CA ARG A 165 8.29 11.52 -16.20
C ARG A 165 7.87 10.15 -15.70
N GLU A 166 8.03 9.87 -14.42
CA GLU A 166 7.64 8.59 -13.82
C GLU A 166 6.14 8.34 -13.93
N LEU A 167 5.33 9.35 -13.61
CA LEU A 167 3.88 9.27 -13.70
C LEU A 167 3.39 9.09 -15.15
N ASN A 168 4.02 9.77 -16.11
CA ASN A 168 3.70 9.61 -17.53
C ASN A 168 4.20 8.26 -18.09
N ASN A 169 5.34 7.75 -17.62
CA ASN A 169 5.84 6.44 -18.03
C ASN A 169 4.90 5.29 -17.63
N PHE A 170 4.01 5.51 -16.65
CA PHE A 170 2.97 4.54 -16.31
C PHE A 170 2.09 4.17 -17.52
N GLN A 171 1.90 5.07 -18.49
CA GLN A 171 1.17 4.77 -19.73
C GLN A 171 1.87 3.75 -20.64
N ARG A 172 3.16 3.49 -20.40
CA ARG A 172 3.98 2.48 -21.10
C ARG A 172 4.12 1.17 -20.31
N GLU A 173 3.54 1.12 -19.12
CA GLU A 173 3.50 -0.12 -18.34
C GLU A 173 2.63 -1.18 -19.01
N TYR A 174 2.83 -2.43 -18.63
CA TYR A 174 2.02 -3.54 -19.14
C TYR A 174 0.52 -3.25 -19.00
N PRO A 175 -0.30 -3.58 -20.03
CA PRO A 175 -1.74 -3.32 -20.04
C PRO A 175 -2.47 -3.77 -18.76
N PHE A 176 -2.11 -4.93 -18.19
CA PHE A 176 -2.74 -5.42 -16.97
C PHE A 176 -2.54 -4.48 -15.77
N ARG A 177 -1.38 -3.82 -15.64
CA ARG A 177 -1.14 -2.85 -14.56
C ARG A 177 -2.00 -1.61 -14.72
N GLN A 178 -2.20 -1.20 -15.95
CA GLN A 178 -3.01 -0.01 -16.26
C GLN A 178 -4.49 -0.26 -15.96
N VAL A 179 -5.05 -1.43 -16.33
CA VAL A 179 -6.46 -1.76 -16.00
C VAL A 179 -6.68 -1.91 -14.49
N VAL A 180 -5.70 -2.47 -13.76
CA VAL A 180 -5.76 -2.56 -12.28
C VAL A 180 -5.76 -1.17 -11.64
N ALA A 181 -4.88 -0.26 -12.06
CA ALA A 181 -4.84 1.10 -11.54
C ALA A 181 -6.13 1.87 -11.88
N SER A 182 -6.68 1.68 -13.07
CA SER A 182 -7.96 2.26 -13.48
C SER A 182 -9.12 1.75 -12.61
N LEU A 183 -9.18 0.44 -12.33
CA LEU A 183 -10.15 -0.13 -11.39
C LEU A 183 -10.07 0.55 -10.02
N TYR A 184 -8.85 0.66 -9.46
CA TYR A 184 -8.64 1.26 -8.15
C TYR A 184 -9.03 2.74 -8.10
N SER A 185 -8.77 3.49 -9.18
CA SER A 185 -9.20 4.88 -9.27
C SER A 185 -10.73 5.01 -9.22
N MET A 186 -11.44 4.12 -9.88
CA MET A 186 -12.90 4.14 -9.92
C MET A 186 -13.56 3.65 -8.62
N ILE A 187 -13.03 2.57 -8.03
CA ILE A 187 -13.63 1.94 -6.82
C ILE A 187 -13.25 2.69 -5.55
N LYS A 188 -11.98 3.06 -5.39
CA LYS A 188 -11.47 3.75 -4.19
C LYS A 188 -11.46 5.28 -4.33
N GLY A 189 -11.75 5.78 -5.55
CA GLY A 189 -11.61 7.20 -5.88
C GLY A 189 -10.19 7.73 -5.71
N GLN A 190 -9.22 6.91 -6.06
CA GLN A 190 -7.84 7.35 -6.15
C GLN A 190 -7.62 8.10 -7.45
N TRP A 191 -6.75 9.10 -7.41
CA TRP A 191 -6.36 9.82 -8.62
C TRP A 191 -5.45 8.95 -9.48
N THR A 192 -5.71 8.93 -10.79
CA THR A 192 -4.87 8.17 -11.73
C THR A 192 -3.47 8.78 -11.82
N PRO A 193 -2.45 8.00 -12.24
CA PRO A 193 -1.12 8.54 -12.49
C PRO A 193 -1.12 9.74 -13.43
N LEU A 194 -1.94 9.74 -14.48
CA LEU A 194 -2.05 10.85 -15.43
C LEU A 194 -2.63 12.12 -14.81
N GLN A 195 -3.68 11.99 -13.98
CA GLN A 195 -4.23 13.13 -13.25
C GLN A 195 -3.19 13.74 -12.31
N LYS A 196 -2.45 12.88 -11.60
CA LYS A 196 -1.33 13.33 -10.73
C LYS A 196 -0.21 13.97 -11.54
N ALA A 197 0.16 13.42 -12.71
CA ALA A 197 1.17 14.01 -13.58
C ALA A 197 0.80 15.42 -14.03
N THR A 198 -0.47 15.60 -14.44
CA THR A 198 -0.99 16.92 -14.82
C THR A 198 -0.92 17.90 -13.65
N ALA A 199 -1.37 17.49 -12.47
CA ALA A 199 -1.34 18.32 -11.26
C ALA A 199 0.10 18.67 -10.84
N VAL A 200 1.02 17.67 -10.78
CA VAL A 200 2.45 17.94 -10.46
C VAL A 200 3.06 18.93 -11.43
N ASN A 201 2.79 18.79 -12.75
CA ASN A 201 3.38 19.67 -13.77
C ASN A 201 2.90 21.12 -13.67
N GLN A 202 1.74 21.36 -13.07
CA GLN A 202 1.15 22.70 -12.92
C GLN A 202 1.56 23.38 -11.61
N LEU A 203 2.04 22.64 -10.61
CA LEU A 203 2.44 23.20 -9.31
C LEU A 203 3.71 24.04 -9.42
N SER A 204 3.67 25.25 -8.89
CA SER A 204 4.86 26.04 -8.57
C SER A 204 5.37 25.69 -7.15
N MET A 205 6.62 26.02 -6.86
CA MET A 205 7.19 25.84 -5.51
C MET A 205 6.43 26.62 -4.44
N SER A 206 5.96 27.83 -4.76
CA SER A 206 5.16 28.65 -3.82
C SER A 206 3.78 28.03 -3.53
N GLU A 207 3.10 27.50 -4.55
CA GLU A 207 1.82 26.79 -4.36
C GLU A 207 2.01 25.49 -3.57
N LEU A 208 3.12 24.75 -3.82
CA LEU A 208 3.46 23.58 -3.01
C LEU A 208 3.63 23.96 -1.54
N ALA A 209 4.36 25.01 -1.23
CA ALA A 209 4.58 25.48 0.13
C ALA A 209 3.26 25.86 0.83
N GLU A 210 2.34 26.55 0.15
CA GLU A 210 1.02 26.92 0.68
C GLU A 210 0.15 25.68 0.93
N LEU A 211 0.13 24.71 0.00
CA LEU A 211 -0.62 23.48 0.16
C LEU A 211 -0.13 22.63 1.34
N VAL A 212 1.20 22.59 1.54
CA VAL A 212 1.84 21.89 2.66
C VAL A 212 1.53 22.56 4.00
N GLU A 213 1.51 23.89 4.07
CA GLU A 213 1.11 24.62 5.26
C GLU A 213 -0.36 24.30 5.63
N ASN A 214 -1.25 24.32 4.66
CA ASN A 214 -2.66 23.94 4.83
C ASN A 214 -2.82 22.48 5.26
N LEU A 215 -2.04 21.57 4.71
CA LEU A 215 -2.01 20.16 5.11
C LEU A 215 -1.62 20.04 6.59
N SER A 216 -0.50 20.66 6.97
CA SER A 216 0.06 20.59 8.33
C SER A 216 -0.86 21.16 9.39
N ALA A 217 -1.68 22.15 9.05
CA ALA A 217 -2.61 22.78 9.96
C ALA A 217 -3.86 21.93 10.32
N ASN A 218 -4.08 20.77 9.69
CA ASN A 218 -5.31 19.97 9.81
C ASN A 218 -5.05 18.46 9.93
N LEU A 219 -4.01 18.06 10.66
CA LEU A 219 -3.62 16.66 10.78
C LEU A 219 -4.23 15.99 12.00
N GLN A 220 -4.65 14.73 11.80
CA GLN A 220 -4.90 13.74 12.84
C GLN A 220 -3.75 12.74 12.83
N LEU A 221 -3.36 12.24 13.99
CA LEU A 221 -2.19 11.37 14.14
C LEU A 221 -2.59 10.01 14.71
N LYS A 222 -2.21 8.93 14.03
CA LYS A 222 -2.27 7.56 14.54
C LYS A 222 -0.86 7.00 14.58
N VAL A 223 -0.45 6.49 15.75
CA VAL A 223 0.92 6.01 15.97
C VAL A 223 0.92 4.58 16.50
N LEU A 224 1.73 3.72 15.91
CA LEU A 224 2.10 2.43 16.46
C LEU A 224 3.61 2.44 16.72
N ILE A 225 4.01 2.25 17.98
CA ILE A 225 5.40 2.06 18.37
C ILE A 225 5.54 0.61 18.82
N SER A 226 6.41 -0.14 18.17
CA SER A 226 6.53 -1.58 18.38
C SER A 226 7.98 -2.04 18.45
N GLY A 227 8.23 -3.15 19.14
CA GLY A 227 9.57 -3.72 19.29
C GLY A 227 10.28 -3.22 20.55
N ASN A 228 11.58 -2.97 20.44
CA ASN A 228 12.47 -2.71 21.58
C ASN A 228 12.41 -1.24 22.07
N HIS A 229 11.20 -0.74 22.32
CA HIS A 229 10.96 0.55 23.00
C HIS A 229 10.23 0.32 24.32
N SER A 230 10.70 0.95 25.42
CA SER A 230 9.96 0.98 26.68
C SER A 230 8.71 1.86 26.57
N ALA A 231 7.77 1.70 27.50
CA ALA A 231 6.58 2.54 27.53
C ALA A 231 6.90 4.04 27.68
N ASP A 232 7.96 4.38 28.39
CA ASP A 232 8.37 5.78 28.58
C ASP A 232 9.03 6.34 27.30
N SER A 233 9.91 5.56 26.65
CA SER A 233 10.45 5.94 25.34
C SER A 233 9.34 6.12 24.29
N ALA A 234 8.33 5.24 24.31
CA ALA A 234 7.19 5.36 23.42
C ALA A 234 6.37 6.63 23.66
N LYS A 235 6.18 7.04 24.92
CA LYS A 235 5.53 8.32 25.26
C LYS A 235 6.31 9.53 24.78
N GLU A 236 7.65 9.52 24.92
CA GLU A 236 8.53 10.58 24.42
C GLU A 236 8.46 10.71 22.89
N ILE A 237 8.45 9.60 22.16
CA ILE A 237 8.27 9.57 20.72
C ILE A 237 6.92 10.16 20.31
N VAL A 238 5.83 9.77 20.99
CA VAL A 238 4.49 10.33 20.75
C VAL A 238 4.46 11.82 21.05
N ALA A 239 5.11 12.28 22.12
CA ALA A 239 5.20 13.70 22.44
C ALA A 239 5.94 14.48 21.35
N SER A 240 7.05 13.96 20.83
CA SER A 240 7.81 14.57 19.73
C SER A 240 6.94 14.68 18.46
N LEU A 241 6.25 13.62 18.05
CA LEU A 241 5.33 13.61 16.92
C LEU A 241 4.16 14.60 17.11
N SER A 242 3.63 14.71 18.34
CA SER A 242 2.49 15.57 18.63
C SER A 242 2.85 17.06 18.69
N SER A 243 4.09 17.37 19.05
CA SER A 243 4.58 18.75 19.13
C SER A 243 5.05 19.31 17.79
N TRP A 244 5.21 18.46 16.80
CA TRP A 244 5.69 18.85 15.47
C TRP A 244 4.69 19.75 14.73
N THR A 245 3.37 19.52 14.92
CA THR A 245 2.30 20.24 14.23
C THR A 245 1.08 20.42 15.13
N GLU A 246 0.23 21.38 14.80
CA GLU A 246 -1.08 21.52 15.45
C GLU A 246 -1.99 20.36 15.02
N LEU A 247 -2.21 19.43 15.92
CA LEU A 247 -3.17 18.35 15.70
C LEU A 247 -4.60 18.89 15.87
N LYS A 248 -5.44 18.60 14.91
CA LYS A 248 -6.86 18.96 14.97
C LYS A 248 -7.74 17.72 14.97
N ALA A 249 -8.86 17.81 15.70
CA ALA A 249 -9.93 16.86 15.58
C ALA A 249 -10.46 16.91 14.14
N SER A 250 -10.10 15.92 13.34
CA SER A 250 -10.61 15.71 11.99
C SER A 250 -11.12 14.28 11.88
N GLN A 251 -12.03 14.03 10.98
CA GLN A 251 -12.50 12.67 10.69
C GLN A 251 -12.27 12.38 9.21
N PRO A 252 -11.00 12.11 8.81
CA PRO A 252 -10.70 11.71 7.46
C PRO A 252 -11.43 10.42 7.13
N SER A 253 -12.33 10.49 6.18
CA SER A 253 -13.08 9.32 5.76
C SER A 253 -12.48 8.71 4.50
N GLN A 254 -12.65 7.41 4.36
CA GLN A 254 -12.40 6.70 3.11
C GLN A 254 -13.71 6.14 2.59
N SER A 255 -13.85 6.14 1.29
CA SER A 255 -15.05 5.60 0.66
C SER A 255 -14.70 4.53 -0.37
N VAL A 256 -15.59 3.56 -0.49
CA VAL A 256 -15.58 2.55 -1.57
C VAL A 256 -16.90 2.68 -2.31
N VAL A 257 -16.85 2.79 -3.63
CA VAL A 257 -18.06 2.86 -4.44
C VAL A 257 -18.89 1.60 -4.27
N LYS A 258 -20.19 1.75 -4.05
CA LYS A 258 -21.14 0.65 -3.98
C LYS A 258 -21.72 0.41 -5.37
N LEU A 259 -21.28 -0.68 -5.99
CA LEU A 259 -21.76 -1.06 -7.31
C LEU A 259 -23.22 -1.54 -7.24
N GLN A 260 -24.01 -1.13 -8.22
CA GLN A 260 -25.40 -1.61 -8.39
C GLN A 260 -25.40 -2.96 -9.12
N ARG A 261 -26.53 -3.67 -9.08
CA ARG A 261 -26.72 -4.93 -9.82
C ARG A 261 -26.57 -4.69 -11.32
N THR A 262 -25.94 -5.63 -12.02
CA THR A 262 -25.70 -5.50 -13.47
C THR A 262 -26.97 -5.49 -14.31
N ASN A 263 -28.05 -6.15 -13.85
CA ASN A 263 -29.36 -6.06 -14.50
C ASN A 263 -30.00 -4.64 -14.44
N GLN A 264 -29.50 -3.79 -13.55
CA GLN A 264 -29.93 -2.38 -13.46
C GLN A 264 -28.94 -1.44 -14.17
N LYS A 265 -27.61 -1.76 -14.09
CA LYS A 265 -26.58 -0.95 -14.72
C LYS A 265 -25.28 -1.77 -14.88
N GLN A 266 -24.80 -1.81 -16.11
CA GLN A 266 -23.50 -2.39 -16.43
C GLN A 266 -22.41 -1.32 -16.37
N TYR A 267 -21.39 -1.51 -15.54
CA TYR A 267 -20.22 -0.63 -15.46
C TYR A 267 -19.11 -1.22 -16.32
N ARG A 268 -18.72 -0.49 -17.35
CA ARG A 268 -17.63 -0.86 -18.25
C ARG A 268 -16.78 0.37 -18.55
N ALA A 269 -15.50 0.28 -18.30
CA ALA A 269 -14.53 1.30 -18.62
C ALA A 269 -13.59 0.81 -19.71
N GLN A 270 -13.36 1.64 -20.70
CA GLN A 270 -12.43 1.38 -21.80
C GLN A 270 -11.26 2.36 -21.67
N MET A 271 -10.06 1.83 -21.78
CA MET A 271 -8.85 2.59 -21.55
C MET A 271 -7.92 2.46 -22.75
N PRO A 272 -7.63 3.55 -23.47
CA PRO A 272 -6.66 3.57 -24.54
C PRO A 272 -5.26 3.25 -24.01
N VAL A 273 -4.58 2.29 -24.64
CA VAL A 273 -3.22 1.86 -24.27
C VAL A 273 -2.38 1.71 -25.52
N ASP A 274 -1.18 2.29 -25.50
CA ASP A 274 -0.20 2.14 -26.58
C ASP A 274 0.58 0.82 -26.41
N HIS A 275 -0.12 -0.30 -26.61
CA HIS A 275 0.44 -1.64 -26.50
C HIS A 275 -0.35 -2.61 -27.40
N SER A 276 0.33 -3.61 -27.95
CA SER A 276 -0.29 -4.61 -28.83
C SER A 276 -1.18 -5.62 -28.10
N ASP A 277 -0.93 -5.86 -26.81
CA ASP A 277 -1.69 -6.82 -26.03
C ASP A 277 -2.99 -6.20 -25.53
N ALA A 278 -4.06 -7.00 -25.53
CA ALA A 278 -5.29 -6.67 -24.84
C ALA A 278 -5.21 -7.07 -23.36
N ALA A 279 -5.82 -6.27 -22.49
CA ALA A 279 -6.04 -6.66 -21.10
C ALA A 279 -7.49 -6.43 -20.69
N TYR A 280 -8.01 -7.35 -19.91
CA TYR A 280 -9.37 -7.33 -19.38
C TYR A 280 -9.36 -7.68 -17.91
N MET A 281 -9.99 -6.85 -17.11
CA MET A 281 -10.22 -7.08 -15.68
C MET A 281 -11.70 -7.04 -15.38
N PHE A 282 -12.21 -8.06 -14.71
CA PHE A 282 -13.57 -8.15 -14.26
C PHE A 282 -13.61 -8.24 -12.74
N TYR A 283 -14.14 -7.20 -12.13
CA TYR A 283 -14.27 -7.09 -10.67
C TYR A 283 -15.72 -7.28 -10.28
N ILE A 284 -15.97 -8.21 -9.36
CA ILE A 284 -17.27 -8.48 -8.77
C ILE A 284 -17.21 -8.06 -7.31
N GLN A 285 -18.08 -7.14 -6.91
CA GLN A 285 -18.18 -6.65 -5.54
C GLN A 285 -19.12 -7.55 -4.73
N GLY A 286 -18.76 -7.82 -3.48
CA GLY A 286 -19.63 -8.49 -2.51
C GLY A 286 -20.92 -7.69 -2.25
N ARG A 287 -21.92 -8.36 -1.71
CA ARG A 287 -23.25 -7.79 -1.47
C ARG A 287 -23.28 -6.79 -0.31
N ASN A 288 -22.37 -6.97 0.64
CA ASN A 288 -22.18 -6.12 1.82
C ASN A 288 -20.73 -6.20 2.32
N ASP A 289 -20.42 -5.47 3.38
CA ASP A 289 -19.08 -5.34 3.97
C ASP A 289 -18.87 -6.18 5.25
N SER A 290 -19.69 -7.22 5.44
CA SER A 290 -19.56 -8.14 6.58
C SER A 290 -18.37 -9.10 6.44
N LEU A 291 -17.83 -9.56 7.59
CA LEU A 291 -16.79 -10.58 7.60
C LEU A 291 -17.26 -11.91 7.00
N ALA A 292 -18.53 -12.28 7.19
CA ALA A 292 -19.10 -13.47 6.58
C ALA A 292 -19.11 -13.41 5.05
N GLU A 293 -19.46 -12.24 4.46
CA GLU A 293 -19.39 -12.06 3.01
C GLU A 293 -17.93 -12.08 2.54
N ARG A 294 -17.02 -11.47 3.31
CA ARG A 294 -15.57 -11.49 3.01
C ARG A 294 -15.01 -12.91 3.04
N ALA A 295 -15.42 -13.73 4.00
CA ALA A 295 -15.05 -15.14 4.06
C ALA A 295 -15.52 -15.93 2.83
N HIS A 296 -16.77 -15.73 2.40
CA HIS A 296 -17.27 -16.34 1.17
C HIS A 296 -16.48 -15.88 -0.07
N MET A 297 -16.17 -14.59 -0.20
CA MET A 297 -15.39 -14.07 -1.35
C MET A 297 -13.95 -14.59 -1.36
N LEU A 298 -13.31 -14.75 -0.19
CA LEU A 298 -12.01 -15.42 -0.08
C LEU A 298 -12.08 -16.88 -0.54
N MET A 299 -13.09 -17.63 -0.07
CA MET A 299 -13.29 -19.03 -0.46
C MET A 299 -13.60 -19.19 -1.95
N ILE A 300 -14.40 -18.28 -2.53
CA ILE A 300 -14.68 -18.26 -3.98
C ILE A 300 -13.40 -17.94 -4.77
N GLY A 301 -12.61 -16.97 -4.32
CA GLY A 301 -11.34 -16.64 -4.95
C GLY A 301 -10.35 -17.81 -4.96
N GLU A 302 -10.22 -18.51 -3.83
CA GLU A 302 -9.40 -19.72 -3.71
C GLU A 302 -9.91 -20.84 -4.64
N MET A 303 -11.21 -21.08 -4.64
CA MET A 303 -11.86 -22.10 -5.46
C MET A 303 -11.66 -21.86 -6.97
N LEU A 304 -11.71 -20.61 -7.43
CA LEU A 304 -11.60 -20.25 -8.85
C LEU A 304 -10.15 -20.11 -9.34
N SER A 305 -9.20 -19.84 -8.46
CA SER A 305 -7.82 -19.46 -8.81
C SER A 305 -7.17 -20.48 -9.76
N ALA A 306 -7.03 -21.73 -9.36
CA ALA A 306 -6.38 -22.76 -10.16
C ALA A 306 -7.18 -23.15 -11.41
N PRO A 307 -8.52 -23.39 -11.36
CA PRO A 307 -9.31 -23.71 -12.54
C PRO A 307 -9.31 -22.58 -13.59
N PHE A 308 -9.41 -21.33 -13.18
CA PHE A 308 -9.36 -20.20 -14.10
C PHE A 308 -8.01 -20.09 -14.82
N TYR A 309 -6.92 -20.23 -14.05
CA TYR A 309 -5.57 -20.25 -14.62
C TYR A 309 -5.40 -21.40 -15.61
N THR A 310 -5.81 -22.62 -15.23
CA THR A 310 -5.67 -23.82 -16.07
C THR A 310 -6.46 -23.67 -17.38
N SER A 311 -7.73 -23.25 -17.28
CA SER A 311 -8.60 -23.09 -18.45
C SER A 311 -8.06 -22.05 -19.43
N LEU A 312 -7.74 -20.83 -18.95
CA LEU A 312 -7.39 -19.73 -19.86
C LEU A 312 -5.92 -19.75 -20.29
N ARG A 313 -5.01 -20.09 -19.36
CA ARG A 313 -3.59 -20.08 -19.65
C ARG A 313 -3.07 -21.40 -20.24
N THR A 314 -3.43 -22.52 -19.62
CA THR A 314 -2.84 -23.82 -19.96
C THR A 314 -3.55 -24.45 -21.15
N GLU A 315 -4.88 -24.54 -21.13
CA GLU A 315 -5.67 -25.18 -22.16
C GLU A 315 -5.89 -24.28 -23.39
N LYS A 316 -6.34 -23.04 -23.17
CA LYS A 316 -6.66 -22.08 -24.23
C LYS A 316 -5.48 -21.21 -24.67
N GLN A 317 -4.41 -21.17 -23.89
CA GLN A 317 -3.17 -20.43 -24.16
C GLN A 317 -3.38 -18.94 -24.49
N LEU A 318 -4.33 -18.29 -23.78
CA LEU A 318 -4.73 -16.92 -24.10
C LEU A 318 -3.71 -15.86 -23.68
N GLY A 319 -2.82 -16.13 -22.71
CA GLY A 319 -1.83 -15.13 -22.34
C GLY A 319 -0.97 -15.49 -21.11
N TYR A 320 -0.04 -14.60 -20.78
CA TYR A 320 0.89 -14.77 -19.67
C TYR A 320 0.29 -14.40 -18.32
N VAL A 321 -0.49 -13.35 -18.28
CA VAL A 321 -1.14 -12.86 -17.07
C VAL A 321 -2.56 -13.38 -17.07
N VAL A 322 -2.85 -14.36 -16.23
CA VAL A 322 -4.18 -14.92 -15.98
C VAL A 322 -4.30 -15.18 -14.49
N ALA A 323 -5.28 -14.58 -13.84
CA ALA A 323 -5.49 -14.76 -12.40
C ALA A 323 -6.96 -14.55 -12.01
N ALA A 324 -7.44 -15.33 -11.03
CA ALA A 324 -8.66 -15.09 -10.30
C ALA A 324 -8.32 -15.07 -8.80
N PHE A 325 -8.74 -14.03 -8.06
CA PHE A 325 -8.38 -13.85 -6.67
C PHE A 325 -9.37 -12.95 -5.93
N ALA A 326 -9.43 -13.09 -4.62
CA ALA A 326 -10.18 -12.15 -3.79
C ALA A 326 -9.51 -10.77 -3.80
N ASN A 327 -10.27 -9.73 -4.09
CA ASN A 327 -9.79 -8.35 -4.19
C ASN A 327 -10.66 -7.43 -3.33
N ASN A 328 -10.21 -7.20 -2.10
CA ASN A 328 -10.94 -6.45 -1.10
C ASN A 328 -10.56 -4.98 -1.08
N HIS A 329 -11.53 -4.10 -0.91
CA HIS A 329 -11.33 -2.65 -0.79
C HIS A 329 -11.87 -2.18 0.56
N LEU A 330 -10.97 -1.89 1.50
CA LEU A 330 -11.31 -1.68 2.90
C LEU A 330 -12.13 -2.88 3.43
N ARG A 331 -13.30 -2.63 4.01
CA ARG A 331 -14.19 -3.72 4.46
C ARG A 331 -14.98 -4.38 3.33
N VAL A 332 -15.11 -3.72 2.18
CA VAL A 332 -15.91 -4.26 1.06
C VAL A 332 -15.14 -5.39 0.37
N PRO A 333 -15.65 -6.62 0.43
CA PRO A 333 -15.02 -7.74 -0.23
C PRO A 333 -15.30 -7.73 -1.73
N GLY A 334 -14.43 -8.38 -2.50
CA GLY A 334 -14.60 -8.53 -3.93
C GLY A 334 -13.81 -9.69 -4.49
N LEU A 335 -14.11 -10.02 -5.72
CA LEU A 335 -13.41 -10.99 -6.55
C LEU A 335 -12.92 -10.29 -7.81
N ALA A 336 -11.70 -10.54 -8.20
CA ALA A 336 -11.13 -10.05 -9.45
C ALA A 336 -10.70 -11.21 -10.34
N LEU A 337 -11.04 -11.12 -11.62
CA LEU A 337 -10.52 -11.94 -12.69
C LEU A 337 -9.76 -11.02 -13.63
N LEU A 338 -8.55 -11.42 -14.04
CA LEU A 338 -7.64 -10.63 -14.84
C LEU A 338 -6.98 -11.49 -15.90
N ALA A 339 -6.92 -11.00 -17.14
CA ALA A 339 -6.05 -11.56 -18.16
C ALA A 339 -5.45 -10.47 -19.05
N GLN A 340 -4.21 -10.73 -19.51
CA GLN A 340 -3.56 -10.01 -20.60
C GLN A 340 -3.19 -11.00 -21.70
N SER A 341 -3.53 -10.66 -22.94
CA SER A 341 -3.36 -11.52 -24.10
C SER A 341 -2.70 -10.79 -25.25
N SER A 342 -1.75 -11.46 -25.89
CA SER A 342 -1.18 -11.07 -27.18
C SER A 342 -1.84 -11.76 -28.38
N SER A 343 -2.78 -12.68 -28.13
CA SER A 343 -3.37 -13.55 -29.15
C SER A 343 -4.85 -13.28 -29.42
N VAL A 344 -5.55 -12.67 -28.48
CA VAL A 344 -6.99 -12.35 -28.60
C VAL A 344 -7.27 -10.95 -28.08
N ASP A 345 -8.35 -10.34 -28.55
CA ASP A 345 -8.79 -9.02 -28.14
C ASP A 345 -9.59 -9.03 -26.81
N GLU A 346 -9.94 -7.85 -26.33
CA GLU A 346 -10.69 -7.66 -25.08
C GLU A 346 -12.12 -8.22 -25.16
N GLN A 347 -12.71 -8.28 -26.32
CA GLN A 347 -14.04 -8.86 -26.52
C GLN A 347 -14.00 -10.38 -26.36
N ALA A 348 -12.99 -11.03 -26.92
CA ALA A 348 -12.77 -12.46 -26.75
C ALA A 348 -12.46 -12.79 -25.28
N LEU A 349 -11.57 -12.02 -24.61
CA LEU A 349 -11.30 -12.21 -23.17
C LEU A 349 -12.57 -12.11 -22.33
N ARG A 350 -13.42 -11.13 -22.58
CA ARG A 350 -14.70 -10.96 -21.90
C ARG A 350 -15.63 -12.16 -22.12
N SER A 351 -15.70 -12.65 -23.34
CA SER A 351 -16.50 -13.85 -23.67
C SER A 351 -16.02 -15.08 -22.90
N GLU A 352 -14.69 -15.27 -22.86
CA GLU A 352 -14.07 -16.38 -22.15
C GLU A 352 -14.30 -16.33 -20.64
N PHE A 353 -14.24 -15.14 -20.04
CA PHE A 353 -14.56 -14.97 -18.60
C PHE A 353 -16.01 -15.33 -18.29
N ASN A 354 -16.95 -14.86 -19.11
CA ASN A 354 -18.37 -15.16 -18.94
C ASN A 354 -18.63 -16.65 -19.11
N GLN A 355 -18.03 -17.28 -20.11
CA GLN A 355 -18.16 -18.72 -20.36
C GLN A 355 -17.57 -19.53 -19.20
N PHE A 356 -16.40 -19.13 -18.69
CA PHE A 356 -15.79 -19.79 -17.55
C PHE A 356 -16.68 -19.70 -16.31
N LEU A 357 -17.10 -18.49 -15.94
CA LEU A 357 -17.92 -18.28 -14.73
C LEU A 357 -19.26 -19.00 -14.79
N SER A 358 -19.94 -18.97 -15.94
CA SER A 358 -21.21 -19.70 -16.10
C SER A 358 -21.02 -21.21 -16.12
N GLY A 359 -20.01 -21.72 -16.82
CA GLY A 359 -19.73 -23.15 -16.90
C GLY A 359 -19.20 -23.73 -15.58
N TYR A 360 -18.52 -22.93 -14.76
CA TYR A 360 -18.02 -23.40 -13.47
C TYR A 360 -19.13 -23.64 -12.42
N SER A 361 -20.32 -23.13 -12.66
CA SER A 361 -21.49 -23.38 -11.79
C SER A 361 -21.78 -24.87 -11.58
N ASP A 362 -21.61 -25.69 -12.62
CA ASP A 362 -21.82 -27.13 -12.56
C ASP A 362 -20.79 -27.83 -11.66
N GLN A 363 -19.56 -27.31 -11.66
CA GLN A 363 -18.48 -27.79 -10.78
C GLN A 363 -18.75 -27.45 -9.32
N VAL A 364 -19.29 -26.24 -9.05
CA VAL A 364 -19.65 -25.82 -7.67
C VAL A 364 -20.70 -26.76 -7.05
N VAL A 365 -21.64 -27.27 -7.85
CA VAL A 365 -22.66 -28.24 -7.39
C VAL A 365 -22.05 -29.60 -7.05
N LEU A 366 -20.93 -29.96 -7.70
CA LEU A 366 -20.23 -31.23 -7.51
C LEU A 366 -19.22 -31.22 -6.37
N LEU A 367 -18.97 -30.06 -5.73
CA LEU A 367 -18.06 -29.97 -4.60
C LEU A 367 -18.46 -30.88 -3.45
N ASN A 368 -17.45 -31.45 -2.82
CA ASN A 368 -17.59 -32.31 -1.65
C ASN A 368 -16.83 -31.75 -0.43
N ASP A 369 -16.99 -32.43 0.72
CA ASP A 369 -16.36 -31.98 1.98
C ASP A 369 -14.82 -31.97 1.93
N ALA A 370 -14.20 -32.83 1.13
CA ALA A 370 -12.75 -32.84 0.94
C ALA A 370 -12.28 -31.59 0.18
N ASP A 371 -13.02 -31.15 -0.83
CA ASP A 371 -12.76 -29.93 -1.58
C ASP A 371 -12.90 -28.71 -0.67
N LEU A 372 -13.99 -28.62 0.07
CA LEU A 372 -14.24 -27.55 1.03
C LEU A 372 -13.11 -27.47 2.08
N SER A 373 -12.71 -28.63 2.63
CA SER A 373 -11.64 -28.72 3.61
C SER A 373 -10.31 -28.22 3.03
N ARG A 374 -9.99 -28.59 1.78
CA ARG A 374 -8.78 -28.12 1.09
C ARG A 374 -8.77 -26.59 0.92
N TYR A 375 -9.87 -25.99 0.46
CA TYR A 375 -9.97 -24.53 0.30
C TYR A 375 -9.90 -23.82 1.65
N LYS A 376 -10.59 -24.33 2.67
CA LYS A 376 -10.50 -23.78 4.03
C LYS A 376 -9.06 -23.81 4.54
N THR A 377 -8.38 -24.95 4.41
CA THR A 377 -7.00 -25.11 4.87
C THR A 377 -6.09 -24.09 4.20
N SER A 378 -6.20 -23.86 2.89
CA SER A 378 -5.42 -22.87 2.16
C SER A 378 -5.67 -21.47 2.68
N VAL A 379 -6.92 -21.03 2.77
CA VAL A 379 -7.30 -19.69 3.23
C VAL A 379 -6.89 -19.47 4.69
N LEU A 380 -7.16 -20.44 5.58
CA LEU A 380 -6.79 -20.36 7.01
C LEU A 380 -5.28 -20.31 7.21
N SER A 381 -4.51 -21.12 6.45
CA SER A 381 -3.04 -21.07 6.51
C SER A 381 -2.50 -19.69 6.19
N ASN A 382 -3.06 -19.00 5.18
CA ASN A 382 -2.67 -17.64 4.82
C ASN A 382 -3.07 -16.61 5.89
N LEU A 383 -4.27 -16.73 6.47
CA LEU A 383 -4.74 -15.81 7.51
C LEU A 383 -3.96 -15.97 8.82
N GLN A 384 -3.61 -17.20 9.19
CA GLN A 384 -2.97 -17.58 10.45
C GLN A 384 -1.45 -17.78 10.32
N GLU A 385 -0.85 -17.46 9.16
CA GLU A 385 0.61 -17.54 9.01
C GLU A 385 1.31 -16.75 10.12
N THR A 386 2.28 -17.36 10.79
CA THR A 386 3.02 -16.68 11.86
C THR A 386 3.95 -15.62 11.25
N PRO A 387 3.93 -14.36 11.71
CA PRO A 387 4.86 -13.34 11.25
C PRO A 387 6.31 -13.74 11.49
N LYS A 388 7.16 -13.58 10.48
CA LYS A 388 8.58 -13.97 10.51
C LYS A 388 9.49 -12.87 11.09
N ASN A 389 8.98 -11.65 11.14
CA ASN A 389 9.71 -10.48 11.62
C ASN A 389 8.73 -9.40 12.11
N LEU A 390 9.28 -8.37 12.75
CA LEU A 390 8.50 -7.27 13.32
C LEU A 390 7.74 -6.46 12.25
N ALA A 391 8.28 -6.33 11.03
CA ALA A 391 7.62 -5.59 9.96
C ALA A 391 6.34 -6.29 9.48
N GLU A 392 6.37 -7.63 9.30
CA GLU A 392 5.18 -8.42 8.97
C GLU A 392 4.12 -8.34 10.05
N LEU A 393 4.54 -8.42 11.32
CA LEU A 393 3.64 -8.28 12.46
C LEU A 393 2.96 -6.91 12.49
N ASN A 394 3.74 -5.85 12.29
CA ASN A 394 3.22 -4.48 12.24
C ASN A 394 2.26 -4.26 11.07
N SER A 395 2.53 -4.87 9.91
CA SER A 395 1.60 -4.82 8.78
C SER A 395 0.23 -5.37 9.14
N ARG A 396 0.15 -6.44 9.94
CA ARG A 396 -1.13 -7.02 10.40
C ARG A 396 -1.84 -6.10 11.40
N PHE A 397 -1.09 -5.48 12.31
CA PHE A 397 -1.67 -4.51 13.23
C PHE A 397 -2.22 -3.28 12.50
N MET A 398 -1.44 -2.73 11.55
CA MET A 398 -1.87 -1.59 10.74
C MET A 398 -3.02 -1.93 9.79
N GLU A 399 -3.09 -3.17 9.27
CA GLU A 399 -4.27 -3.68 8.55
C GLU A 399 -5.52 -3.62 9.43
N SER A 400 -5.43 -4.11 10.67
CA SER A 400 -6.54 -4.05 11.63
C SER A 400 -6.97 -2.60 11.91
N VAL A 401 -6.01 -1.70 12.18
CA VAL A 401 -6.29 -0.27 12.39
C VAL A 401 -6.94 0.36 11.17
N GLY A 402 -6.40 0.10 9.97
CA GLY A 402 -6.90 0.62 8.70
C GLY A 402 -8.29 0.10 8.33
N LEU A 403 -8.74 -0.99 8.94
CA LEU A 403 -10.08 -1.56 8.81
C LEU A 403 -10.99 -1.24 10.02
N GLY A 404 -10.49 -0.47 10.99
CA GLY A 404 -11.25 -0.07 12.19
C GLY A 404 -11.38 -1.14 13.28
N TYR A 405 -10.54 -2.17 13.24
CA TYR A 405 -10.45 -3.22 14.29
C TYR A 405 -9.42 -2.82 15.34
N ARG A 406 -9.85 -2.22 16.41
CA ARG A 406 -8.97 -1.64 17.46
C ARG A 406 -8.40 -2.67 18.44
N ASN A 407 -8.94 -3.91 18.43
CA ASN A 407 -8.42 -5.03 19.21
C ASN A 407 -7.34 -5.82 18.46
N PHE A 408 -7.00 -5.43 17.23
CA PHE A 408 -6.02 -6.07 16.37
C PHE A 408 -6.35 -7.53 15.99
N ASP A 409 -7.61 -7.93 16.13
CA ASP A 409 -8.13 -9.28 15.98
C ASP A 409 -8.85 -9.53 14.64
N PHE A 410 -8.67 -8.64 13.66
CA PHE A 410 -9.34 -8.73 12.36
C PHE A 410 -9.14 -10.09 11.67
N ARG A 411 -7.90 -10.59 11.65
CA ARG A 411 -7.57 -11.85 10.98
C ARG A 411 -8.17 -13.05 11.71
N ASP A 412 -8.21 -13.02 13.03
CA ASP A 412 -8.80 -14.08 13.84
C ASP A 412 -10.32 -14.14 13.64
N GLN A 413 -11.00 -12.99 13.70
CA GLN A 413 -12.43 -12.92 13.41
C GLN A 413 -12.76 -13.40 11.98
N LEU A 414 -11.91 -13.05 10.99
CA LEU A 414 -12.10 -13.51 9.61
C LEU A 414 -11.83 -15.01 9.47
N ALA A 415 -10.85 -15.57 10.17
CA ALA A 415 -10.57 -17.01 10.21
C ALA A 415 -11.72 -17.78 10.83
N ASP A 416 -12.34 -17.25 11.87
CA ASP A 416 -13.55 -17.81 12.46
C ASP A 416 -14.70 -17.87 11.45
N GLU A 417 -14.92 -16.80 10.69
CA GLU A 417 -15.95 -16.78 9.64
C GLU A 417 -15.64 -17.77 8.51
N VAL A 418 -14.38 -17.87 8.07
CA VAL A 418 -13.96 -18.90 7.09
C VAL A 418 -14.24 -20.31 7.61
N SER A 419 -13.98 -20.57 8.89
CA SER A 419 -14.24 -21.87 9.51
C SER A 419 -15.72 -22.25 9.52
N ARG A 420 -16.63 -21.27 9.58
CA ARG A 420 -18.09 -21.47 9.55
C ARG A 420 -18.66 -21.71 8.15
N VAL A 421 -17.90 -21.45 7.08
CA VAL A 421 -18.39 -21.69 5.71
C VAL A 421 -18.72 -23.16 5.50
N THR A 422 -19.87 -23.46 4.92
CA THR A 422 -20.32 -24.81 4.55
C THR A 422 -20.41 -24.96 3.03
N LEU A 423 -20.50 -26.18 2.49
CA LEU A 423 -20.73 -26.40 1.06
C LEU A 423 -21.99 -25.66 0.58
N SER A 424 -23.07 -25.76 1.34
CA SER A 424 -24.34 -25.10 1.01
C SER A 424 -24.19 -23.58 1.00
N SER A 425 -23.50 -22.98 2.00
CA SER A 425 -23.29 -21.53 2.06
C SER A 425 -22.37 -21.04 0.95
N LEU A 426 -21.32 -21.80 0.61
CA LEU A 426 -20.38 -21.48 -0.47
C LEU A 426 -21.06 -21.52 -1.84
N SER A 427 -21.83 -22.59 -2.13
CA SER A 427 -22.59 -22.72 -3.36
C SER A 427 -23.64 -21.61 -3.50
N SER A 428 -24.36 -21.32 -2.42
CA SER A 428 -25.33 -20.23 -2.39
C SER A 428 -24.69 -18.86 -2.60
N ALA A 429 -23.51 -18.60 -1.98
CA ALA A 429 -22.77 -17.36 -2.17
C ALA A 429 -22.26 -17.23 -3.61
N TYR A 430 -21.70 -18.29 -4.18
CA TYR A 430 -21.28 -18.29 -5.59
C TYR A 430 -22.45 -17.96 -6.52
N SER A 431 -23.55 -18.69 -6.39
CA SER A 431 -24.75 -18.46 -7.19
C SER A 431 -25.28 -17.03 -7.05
N ALA A 432 -25.33 -16.51 -5.83
CA ALA A 432 -25.82 -15.16 -5.57
C ALA A 432 -24.88 -14.10 -6.16
N VAL A 433 -23.57 -14.17 -5.87
CA VAL A 433 -22.61 -13.10 -6.19
C VAL A 433 -22.16 -13.15 -7.64
N VAL A 434 -21.95 -14.37 -8.19
CA VAL A 434 -21.35 -14.56 -9.52
C VAL A 434 -22.40 -14.71 -10.62
N LEU A 435 -23.60 -15.24 -10.31
CA LEU A 435 -24.60 -15.54 -11.33
C LEU A 435 -25.85 -14.64 -11.28
N ASN A 436 -26.38 -14.37 -10.07
CA ASN A 436 -27.72 -13.78 -9.95
C ASN A 436 -27.75 -12.31 -9.51
N ASP A 437 -26.90 -11.91 -8.55
CA ASP A 437 -26.87 -10.55 -7.99
C ASP A 437 -25.51 -9.91 -8.26
N ILE A 438 -25.09 -9.95 -9.52
CA ILE A 438 -23.78 -9.48 -9.93
C ILE A 438 -23.69 -7.95 -9.78
N ARG A 439 -22.72 -7.50 -8.99
CA ARG A 439 -22.32 -6.10 -8.86
C ARG A 439 -20.91 -5.98 -9.43
N ALA A 440 -20.80 -5.68 -10.70
CA ALA A 440 -19.53 -5.78 -11.38
C ALA A 440 -19.12 -4.51 -12.11
N LEU A 441 -17.80 -4.34 -12.21
CA LEU A 441 -17.13 -3.37 -13.04
C LEU A 441 -16.12 -4.09 -13.92
N SER A 442 -16.20 -3.89 -15.23
CA SER A 442 -15.16 -4.32 -16.15
C SER A 442 -14.27 -3.16 -16.56
N VAL A 443 -12.99 -3.41 -16.65
CA VAL A 443 -11.99 -2.49 -17.20
C VAL A 443 -11.24 -3.22 -18.31
N GLU A 444 -11.20 -2.63 -19.47
CA GLU A 444 -10.55 -3.24 -20.65
C GLU A 444 -9.68 -2.20 -21.37
N THR A 445 -8.62 -2.68 -21.98
CA THR A 445 -7.82 -1.86 -22.89
C THR A 445 -8.51 -1.72 -24.25
N VAL A 446 -8.23 -0.62 -24.93
CA VAL A 446 -8.66 -0.38 -26.31
C VAL A 446 -7.52 0.29 -27.09
N ALA A 447 -7.64 0.36 -28.42
CA ALA A 447 -6.63 0.99 -29.26
C ALA A 447 -6.40 2.47 -28.85
N PRO A 448 -5.18 3.02 -29.07
CA PRO A 448 -4.80 4.37 -28.59
C PRO A 448 -5.66 5.51 -29.15
N ASP A 449 -6.24 5.34 -30.33
CA ASP A 449 -7.12 6.30 -30.99
C ASP A 449 -8.57 6.28 -30.48
N GLN A 450 -8.91 5.29 -29.65
CA GLN A 450 -10.24 5.19 -29.06
C GLN A 450 -10.39 6.09 -27.83
N LYS A 451 -11.63 6.45 -27.54
CA LYS A 451 -11.95 7.35 -26.44
C LYS A 451 -11.84 6.62 -25.10
N ASN A 452 -11.13 7.23 -24.16
CA ASN A 452 -11.17 6.81 -22.76
C ASN A 452 -12.59 7.02 -22.18
N THR A 453 -13.21 5.92 -21.76
CA THR A 453 -14.55 5.93 -21.16
C THR A 453 -14.53 5.66 -19.65
N ALA A 454 -13.41 5.98 -18.97
CA ALA A 454 -13.35 5.89 -17.52
C ALA A 454 -14.54 6.63 -16.88
N ILE A 455 -15.21 5.95 -15.97
CA ILE A 455 -16.45 6.43 -15.36
C ILE A 455 -16.12 6.97 -13.97
N ASP A 456 -16.54 8.20 -13.69
CA ASP A 456 -16.56 8.70 -12.31
C ASP A 456 -17.75 8.08 -11.56
N LEU A 457 -17.52 6.90 -11.01
CA LEU A 457 -18.56 6.15 -10.29
C LEU A 457 -19.03 6.84 -9.01
N ARG A 458 -18.23 7.73 -8.41
CA ARG A 458 -18.60 8.49 -7.21
C ARG A 458 -19.76 9.44 -7.47
N LYS A 459 -19.79 10.05 -8.66
CA LYS A 459 -20.90 10.93 -9.07
C LYS A 459 -22.18 10.18 -9.43
N GLN A 460 -22.09 8.86 -9.60
CA GLN A 460 -23.18 8.04 -10.14
C GLN A 460 -23.83 7.10 -9.12
N GLY A 461 -23.27 6.93 -7.92
CA GLY A 461 -23.72 5.90 -7.01
C GLY A 461 -23.59 6.25 -5.53
N SER A 462 -24.08 5.34 -4.70
CA SER A 462 -23.83 5.35 -3.26
C SER A 462 -22.42 4.83 -2.97
N VAL A 463 -21.88 5.20 -1.82
CA VAL A 463 -20.58 4.74 -1.33
C VAL A 463 -20.74 4.04 0.02
N TYR A 464 -19.86 3.10 0.31
CA TYR A 464 -19.55 2.70 1.67
C TYR A 464 -18.59 3.76 2.23
N GLN A 465 -18.91 4.36 3.35
CA GLN A 465 -18.08 5.38 4.00
C GLN A 465 -17.56 4.82 5.31
N TYR A 466 -16.28 5.05 5.60
CA TYR A 466 -15.58 4.54 6.77
C TYR A 466 -14.75 5.66 7.42
N ASP A 467 -15.03 5.90 8.70
CA ASP A 467 -14.41 6.95 9.53
C ASP A 467 -13.57 6.33 10.66
N PHE A 468 -12.68 5.37 10.34
CA PHE A 468 -11.85 4.67 11.34
C PHE A 468 -10.40 5.09 11.39
#